data_9d65e48c01a93f149def92ee34f46e99
#
_entry.id   9d65e48c01a93f149def92ee34f46e99
#
_cell.length_a   1.000
_cell.length_b   1.000
_cell.length_c   1.000
_cell.angle_alpha   90.00
_cell.angle_beta   90.00
_cell.angle_gamma   90.00
#
_symmetry.space_group_name_H-M   'P 1'
#
loop_
_entity.id
_entity.type
_entity.pdbx_description
1 polymer ?
#
loop_
_entity_poly.entity_id
_entity_poly.type
_entity_poly.pdbx_seq_one_letter_code
_entity_poly.pdbx_strand_id
1 'polypeptide(L)'
;MDVTDDQIKKAIVAINIENVLLEMGKPVFDTFTKKLYKNYYCYIPDCSDHPEYLNQIIKEMYGSSYNTIVNKITDRLAEFSYQKSIVEFIKVISD
;
A
#
# COMPACT_ATOMS: atom_id res chain seq x y z
N MET A 1 18.06 9.80 18.08
CA MET A 1 17.15 8.65 18.12
C MET A 1 17.26 7.91 16.80
N ASP A 2 17.52 6.63 16.87
CA ASP A 2 17.73 5.84 15.67
C ASP A 2 16.40 5.49 15.02
N VAL A 3 16.35 5.68 13.70
CA VAL A 3 15.20 5.25 12.92
C VAL A 3 15.38 3.78 12.58
N THR A 4 14.41 2.95 12.94
CA THR A 4 14.47 1.53 12.66
C THR A 4 14.13 1.25 11.20
N ASP A 5 14.58 0.11 10.68
CA ASP A 5 14.24 -0.35 9.33
C ASP A 5 12.72 -0.44 9.16
N ASP A 6 12.03 -0.85 10.22
CA ASP A 6 10.58 -0.97 10.21
C ASP A 6 9.90 0.39 10.03
N GLN A 7 10.40 1.42 10.71
CA GLN A 7 9.87 2.78 10.57
C GLN A 7 10.13 3.33 9.17
N ILE A 8 11.30 3.05 8.61
CA ILE A 8 11.65 3.46 7.24
C ILE A 8 10.70 2.77 6.26
N LYS A 9 10.47 1.48 6.42
CA LYS A 9 9.56 0.72 5.59
C LYS A 9 8.15 1.32 5.63
N LYS A 10 7.63 1.61 6.82
CA LYS A 10 6.30 2.19 6.98
C LYS A 10 6.17 3.51 6.24
N ALA A 11 7.17 4.37 6.35
CA ALA A 11 7.15 5.68 5.69
C ALA A 11 7.18 5.52 4.17
N ILE A 12 8.05 4.67 3.65
CA ILE A 12 8.17 4.43 2.21
C ILE A 12 6.88 3.88 1.65
N VAL A 13 6.33 2.86 2.28
CA VAL A 13 5.09 2.22 1.82
C VAL A 13 3.93 3.20 1.87
N ALA A 14 3.75 3.89 3.00
CA ALA A 14 2.63 4.81 3.17
C ALA A 14 2.63 5.93 2.15
N ILE A 15 3.77 6.59 1.97
CA ILE A 15 3.88 7.72 1.05
C ILE A 15 3.57 7.28 -0.38
N ASN A 16 4.12 6.14 -0.80
CA ASN A 16 3.94 5.67 -2.18
C ASN A 16 2.50 5.22 -2.44
N ILE A 17 1.86 4.55 -1.49
CA ILE A 17 0.47 4.15 -1.63
C ILE A 17 -0.43 5.39 -1.68
N GLU A 18 -0.22 6.33 -0.78
CA GLU A 18 -1.01 7.57 -0.76
C GLU A 18 -0.88 8.33 -2.07
N ASN A 19 0.33 8.43 -2.61
CA ASN A 19 0.56 9.12 -3.87
C ASN A 19 -0.17 8.45 -5.03
N VAL A 20 -0.15 7.12 -5.10
CA VAL A 20 -0.87 6.40 -6.15
C VAL A 20 -2.37 6.66 -6.05
N LEU A 21 -2.93 6.57 -4.84
CA LEU A 21 -4.35 6.79 -4.63
C LEU A 21 -4.76 8.23 -4.94
N LEU A 22 -3.94 9.20 -4.55
CA LEU A 22 -4.23 10.61 -4.82
C LEU A 22 -4.13 10.94 -6.31
N GLU A 23 -3.23 10.27 -7.04
CA GLU A 23 -3.16 10.42 -8.50
C GLU A 23 -4.46 9.96 -9.17
N MET A 24 -5.12 8.99 -8.58
CA MET A 24 -6.39 8.47 -9.08
C MET A 24 -7.56 9.36 -8.70
N GLY A 25 -7.34 10.28 -7.75
CA GLY A 25 -8.32 11.24 -7.30
C GLY A 25 -8.57 11.16 -5.80
N LYS A 26 -8.88 12.32 -5.22
CA LYS A 26 -9.17 12.39 -3.79
C LYS A 26 -10.34 11.49 -3.37
N PRO A 27 -11.44 11.39 -4.15
CA PRO A 27 -12.52 10.47 -3.78
C PRO A 27 -12.07 9.02 -3.66
N VAL A 28 -11.13 8.59 -4.51
CA VAL A 28 -10.56 7.24 -4.43
C VAL A 28 -9.78 7.08 -3.13
N PHE A 29 -8.93 8.06 -2.82
CA PHE A 29 -8.17 8.06 -1.57
C PHE A 29 -9.10 7.96 -0.35
N ASP A 30 -10.14 8.80 -0.33
CA ASP A 30 -11.07 8.83 0.80
C ASP A 30 -11.82 7.51 0.95
N THR A 31 -12.26 6.92 -0.16
CA THR A 31 -12.97 5.64 -0.14
C THR A 31 -12.06 4.52 0.36
N PHE A 32 -10.82 4.51 -0.11
CA PHE A 32 -9.84 3.50 0.30
C PHE A 32 -9.58 3.57 1.81
N THR A 33 -9.33 4.77 2.32
CA THR A 33 -9.03 4.94 3.74
C THR A 33 -10.22 4.56 4.63
N LYS A 34 -11.44 4.88 4.18
CA LYS A 34 -12.65 4.52 4.91
C LYS A 34 -12.84 3.00 4.97
N LYS A 35 -12.65 2.33 3.84
CA LYS A 35 -12.78 0.87 3.78
C LYS A 35 -11.73 0.17 4.64
N LEU A 36 -10.51 0.66 4.58
CA LEU A 36 -9.42 0.10 5.37
C LEU A 36 -9.72 0.20 6.86
N TYR A 37 -10.14 1.37 7.31
CA TYR A 37 -10.48 1.56 8.70
C TYR A 37 -11.70 0.75 9.12
N LYS A 38 -12.75 0.75 8.29
CA LYS A 38 -13.98 0.02 8.59
C LYS A 38 -13.75 -1.48 8.71
N ASN A 39 -12.95 -2.03 7.81
CA ASN A 39 -12.76 -3.48 7.75
C ASN A 39 -11.69 -3.99 8.72
N TYR A 40 -10.64 -3.19 8.96
CA TYR A 40 -9.47 -3.68 9.71
C TYR A 40 -9.02 -2.76 10.83
N TYR A 41 -9.69 -1.63 11.01
CA TYR A 41 -9.31 -0.61 12.02
C TYR A 41 -7.87 -0.14 11.85
N CYS A 42 -7.41 -0.06 10.60
CA CYS A 42 -6.03 0.31 10.25
C CYS A 42 -6.01 1.56 9.41
N TYR A 43 -4.88 2.27 9.47
CA TYR A 43 -4.56 3.37 8.57
C TYR A 43 -3.49 2.91 7.58
N ILE A 44 -3.29 3.68 6.50
CA ILE A 44 -2.34 3.30 5.45
C ILE A 44 -0.94 2.96 5.99
N PRO A 45 -0.35 3.74 6.92
CA PRO A 45 0.98 3.38 7.45
C PRO A 45 1.04 1.99 8.09
N ASP A 46 -0.07 1.53 8.65
CA ASP A 46 -0.12 0.21 9.28
C ASP A 46 -0.12 -0.93 8.26
N CYS A 47 -0.42 -0.62 7.00
CA CYS A 47 -0.46 -1.62 5.93
C CYS A 47 0.91 -2.21 5.61
N SER A 48 1.99 -1.55 6.04
CA SER A 48 3.32 -2.11 5.82
C SER A 48 3.51 -3.44 6.54
N ASP A 49 2.82 -3.60 7.67
CA ASP A 49 2.85 -4.83 8.46
C ASP A 49 1.75 -5.81 8.05
N HIS A 50 0.76 -5.34 7.29
CA HIS A 50 -0.40 -6.11 6.88
C HIS A 50 -0.71 -5.91 5.40
N PRO A 51 0.23 -6.27 4.51
CA PRO A 51 0.00 -6.08 3.07
C PRO A 51 -1.22 -6.86 2.55
N GLU A 52 -1.60 -7.92 3.24
CA GLU A 52 -2.80 -8.69 2.88
C GLU A 52 -4.08 -7.86 3.02
N TYR A 53 -4.11 -6.91 3.96
CA TYR A 53 -5.26 -6.02 4.10
C TYR A 53 -5.37 -5.09 2.89
N LEU A 54 -4.24 -4.54 2.46
CA LEU A 54 -4.17 -3.68 1.30
C LEU A 54 -4.61 -4.43 0.04
N ASN A 55 -4.09 -5.63 -0.15
CA ASN A 55 -4.44 -6.49 -1.28
C ASN A 55 -5.96 -6.71 -1.33
N GLN A 56 -6.56 -7.02 -0.19
CA GLN A 56 -7.99 -7.29 -0.11
C GLN A 56 -8.83 -6.07 -0.45
N ILE A 57 -8.45 -4.90 0.07
CA ILE A 57 -9.19 -3.66 -0.21
C ILE A 57 -9.08 -3.29 -1.69
N ILE A 58 -7.90 -3.44 -2.29
CA ILE A 58 -7.73 -3.15 -3.71
C ILE A 58 -8.60 -4.07 -4.56
N LYS A 59 -8.64 -5.35 -4.25
CA LYS A 59 -9.49 -6.32 -4.96
C LYS A 59 -10.96 -5.99 -4.81
N GLU A 60 -11.37 -5.60 -3.62
CA GLU A 60 -12.75 -5.22 -3.33
C GLU A 60 -13.18 -3.99 -4.13
N MET A 61 -12.30 -2.97 -4.22
CA MET A 61 -12.62 -1.73 -4.90
C MET A 61 -12.56 -1.83 -6.42
N TYR A 62 -11.63 -2.62 -6.95
CA TYR A 62 -11.32 -2.60 -8.38
C TYR A 62 -11.61 -3.92 -9.09
N GLY A 63 -11.83 -4.99 -8.35
CA GLY A 63 -12.12 -6.29 -8.97
C GLY A 63 -11.06 -6.68 -9.99
N SER A 64 -11.47 -6.84 -11.25
CA SER A 64 -10.56 -7.25 -12.33
C SER A 64 -9.48 -6.23 -12.65
N SER A 65 -9.67 -4.98 -12.21
CA SER A 65 -8.69 -3.91 -12.46
C SER A 65 -7.64 -3.79 -11.36
N TYR A 66 -7.67 -4.67 -10.37
CA TYR A 66 -6.75 -4.56 -9.24
C TYR A 66 -5.28 -4.62 -9.67
N ASN A 67 -4.98 -5.37 -10.73
CA ASN A 67 -3.61 -5.46 -11.25
C ASN A 67 -3.04 -4.10 -11.67
N THR A 68 -3.88 -3.24 -12.23
CA THR A 68 -3.45 -1.90 -12.64
C THR A 68 -2.95 -1.10 -11.43
N ILE A 69 -3.70 -1.17 -10.34
CA ILE A 69 -3.36 -0.44 -9.12
C ILE A 69 -2.10 -1.03 -8.47
N VAL A 70 -2.05 -2.35 -8.37
CA VAL A 70 -0.89 -3.04 -7.81
C VAL A 70 0.37 -2.72 -8.62
N ASN A 71 0.27 -2.69 -9.95
CA ASN A 71 1.41 -2.36 -10.79
C ASN A 71 1.90 -0.95 -10.56
N LYS A 72 0.98 0.01 -10.38
CA LYS A 72 1.37 1.40 -10.07
C LYS A 72 2.11 1.49 -8.74
N ILE A 73 1.63 0.78 -7.73
CA ILE A 73 2.28 0.74 -6.42
C ILE A 73 3.65 0.07 -6.53
N THR A 74 3.71 -1.05 -7.22
CA THR A 74 4.95 -1.81 -7.42
C THR A 74 6.01 -0.99 -8.14
N ASP A 75 5.61 -0.26 -9.19
CA ASP A 75 6.53 0.58 -9.95
C ASP A 75 7.15 1.66 -9.07
N ARG A 76 6.35 2.27 -8.21
CA ARG A 76 6.87 3.28 -7.29
C ARG A 76 7.79 2.69 -6.23
N LEU A 77 7.45 1.51 -5.73
CA LEU A 77 8.25 0.84 -4.71
C LEU A 77 9.52 0.20 -5.26
N ALA A 78 9.60 0.01 -6.58
CA ALA A 78 10.77 -0.61 -7.22
C ALA A 78 12.06 0.14 -6.93
N GLU A 79 12.00 1.47 -6.76
CA GLU A 79 13.16 2.28 -6.39
C GLU A 79 13.76 1.86 -5.05
N PHE A 80 12.95 1.21 -4.21
CA PHE A 80 13.33 0.81 -2.86
C PHE A 80 13.53 -0.70 -2.75
N SER A 81 13.70 -1.39 -3.88
CA SER A 81 13.84 -2.85 -3.91
C SER A 81 15.15 -3.34 -3.28
N TYR A 82 16.08 -2.43 -2.99
CA TYR A 82 17.27 -2.76 -2.19
C TYR A 82 16.88 -3.12 -0.75
N GLN A 83 15.70 -2.74 -0.31
CA GLN A 83 15.15 -3.11 1.00
C GLN A 83 14.43 -4.44 0.88
N LYS A 84 14.92 -5.48 1.52
CA LYS A 84 14.32 -6.81 1.46
C LYS A 84 12.86 -6.81 1.89
N SER A 85 12.54 -6.03 2.92
CA SER A 85 11.17 -5.93 3.44
C SER A 85 10.21 -5.33 2.42
N ILE A 86 10.70 -4.43 1.55
CA ILE A 86 9.87 -3.86 0.48
C ILE A 86 9.60 -4.91 -0.59
N VAL A 87 10.61 -5.71 -0.95
CA VAL A 87 10.43 -6.80 -1.91
C VAL A 87 9.38 -7.78 -1.42
N GLU A 88 9.41 -8.14 -0.15
CA GLU A 88 8.42 -9.03 0.46
C GLU A 88 7.03 -8.43 0.45
N PHE A 89 6.91 -7.12 0.74
CA PHE A 89 5.65 -6.41 0.67
C PHE A 89 5.05 -6.47 -0.73
N ILE A 90 5.87 -6.22 -1.75
CA ILE A 90 5.45 -6.26 -3.15
C ILE A 90 4.91 -7.64 -3.51
N LYS A 91 5.56 -8.69 -3.06
CA LYS A 91 5.12 -10.06 -3.34
C LYS A 91 3.71 -10.33 -2.81
N VAL A 92 3.42 -9.85 -1.60
CA VAL A 92 2.11 -10.08 -1.00
C VAL A 92 1.02 -9.30 -1.72
N ILE A 93 1.25 -8.02 -2.02
CA ILE A 93 0.21 -7.21 -2.69
C ILE A 93 -0.02 -7.65 -4.13
N SER A 94 0.95 -8.34 -4.74
CA SER A 94 0.85 -8.84 -6.11
C SER A 94 0.11 -10.17 -6.22
N ASP A 95 -0.17 -10.80 -5.09
CA ASP A 95 -0.94 -12.03 -5.06
C ASP A 95 -2.41 -11.74 -5.34
#